data_33ba35e3d416afa48f62229415f54f47
#
_entry.id   33ba35e3d416afa48f62229415f54f47
#
_cell.length_a   1.000
_cell.length_b   1.000
_cell.length_c   1.000
_cell.angle_alpha   90.00
_cell.angle_beta   90.00
_cell.angle_gamma   90.00
#
_symmetry.space_group_name_H-M   'P 1'
#
loop_
_entity.id
_entity.type
_entity.pdbx_description
1 polymer ?
#
loop_
_entity_poly.entity_id
_entity_poly.type
_entity_poly.pdbx_seq_one_letter_code
_entity_poly.pdbx_strand_id
1 'polypeptide(L)'
;MDKKLKINELIETYSEYLIYQKGLSQNTVNSYVSDLKKLSYYLQDTEISQQSIENYFIDVSEFNYSTSTKKRYYSTIKNFLNYLYEVENLVNIKVTEFQLKSKRKLPEVLSVNEIEKMINFYKHDNYLNSRNLTIIDVLYSTGCRVSELCNISLSDIDLDDSYIKLKGKGSKERIVPIGTELKQNLLIYLKIRETFIKSKGEALFLSKSKNELDRTAVFRIIKNTALKASLDNTIHPHTLRHSTATHMLEGGCDLRTVQEFLGHSSVSTTQIYTKVTKEFLEEAFLESHPRS
;
A
#
# COMPACT_ATOMS: atom_id res chain seq x y z
N MET A 1 33.42 33.04 10.03
CA MET A 1 33.27 31.90 10.97
C MET A 1 32.12 31.09 10.47
N ASP A 2 32.41 30.12 9.60
CA ASP A 2 31.38 29.24 9.05
C ASP A 2 30.86 28.30 10.16
N LYS A 3 29.60 28.49 10.52
CA LYS A 3 28.90 27.59 11.43
C LYS A 3 28.76 26.24 10.70
N LYS A 4 29.58 25.25 11.05
CA LYS A 4 29.39 23.87 10.63
C LYS A 4 28.01 23.42 11.12
N LEU A 5 26.99 23.56 10.26
CA LEU A 5 25.67 23.05 10.55
C LEU A 5 25.77 21.53 10.66
N LYS A 6 25.38 20.98 11.81
CA LYS A 6 25.40 19.53 12.00
C LYS A 6 24.38 18.89 11.07
N ILE A 7 24.76 17.80 10.44
CA ILE A 7 23.89 17.08 9.48
C ILE A 7 22.46 16.82 10.01
N ASN A 8 22.31 16.62 11.33
CA ASN A 8 21.00 16.41 11.95
C ASN A 8 20.11 17.66 11.88
N GLU A 9 20.67 18.86 12.05
CA GLU A 9 19.94 20.13 11.89
C GLU A 9 19.46 20.30 10.44
N LEU A 10 20.32 19.96 9.47
CA LEU A 10 19.95 19.97 8.05
C LEU A 10 18.85 18.96 7.70
N ILE A 11 18.83 17.79 8.34
CA ILE A 11 17.78 16.80 8.17
C ILE A 11 16.45 17.32 8.74
N GLU A 12 16.46 18.01 9.87
CA GLU A 12 15.26 18.62 10.46
C GLU A 12 14.68 19.69 9.54
N THR A 13 15.51 20.64 9.09
CA THR A 13 15.11 21.71 8.15
C THR A 13 14.56 21.10 6.84
N TYR A 14 15.21 20.05 6.32
CA TYR A 14 14.73 19.34 5.15
C TYR A 14 13.38 18.68 5.38
N SER A 15 13.16 18.10 6.56
CA SER A 15 11.85 17.48 6.89
C SER A 15 10.72 18.51 6.88
N GLU A 16 10.95 19.70 7.41
CA GLU A 16 10.00 20.83 7.37
C GLU A 16 9.75 21.29 5.93
N TYR A 17 10.79 21.44 5.13
CA TYR A 17 10.68 21.76 3.70
C TYR A 17 9.79 20.74 2.96
N LEU A 18 9.98 19.45 3.21
CA LEU A 18 9.19 18.39 2.58
C LEU A 18 7.71 18.45 2.98
N ILE A 19 7.40 18.82 4.24
CA ILE A 19 6.02 18.94 4.73
C ILE A 19 5.37 20.21 4.16
N TYR A 20 5.99 21.37 4.42
CA TYR A 20 5.33 22.66 4.21
C TYR A 20 5.43 23.17 2.78
N GLN A 21 6.53 22.90 2.07
CA GLN A 21 6.73 23.39 0.71
C GLN A 21 6.45 22.34 -0.36
N LYS A 22 6.78 21.06 -0.10
CA LYS A 22 6.50 19.97 -1.07
C LYS A 22 5.18 19.25 -0.80
N GLY A 23 4.50 19.49 0.31
CA GLY A 23 3.21 18.88 0.65
C GLY A 23 3.25 17.36 0.78
N LEU A 24 4.39 16.78 1.16
CA LEU A 24 4.53 15.34 1.28
C LEU A 24 3.83 14.83 2.55
N SER A 25 3.33 13.58 2.48
CA SER A 25 2.72 12.96 3.65
C SER A 25 3.74 12.66 4.73
N GLN A 26 3.33 12.74 6.01
CA GLN A 26 4.17 12.44 7.17
C GLN A 26 4.89 11.09 7.05
N ASN A 27 4.21 10.06 6.55
CA ASN A 27 4.82 8.73 6.34
C ASN A 27 5.97 8.75 5.33
N THR A 28 5.85 9.55 4.27
CA THR A 28 6.92 9.72 3.28
C THR A 28 8.09 10.45 3.90
N VAL A 29 7.83 11.54 4.62
CA VAL A 29 8.86 12.33 5.32
C VAL A 29 9.58 11.47 6.36
N ASN A 30 8.85 10.71 7.19
CA ASN A 30 9.42 9.81 8.18
C ASN A 30 10.35 8.76 7.54
N SER A 31 9.98 8.24 6.36
CA SER A 31 10.82 7.30 5.61
C SER A 31 12.12 7.96 5.14
N TYR A 32 12.05 9.18 4.61
CA TYR A 32 13.22 9.94 4.18
C TYR A 32 14.14 10.29 5.36
N VAL A 33 13.56 10.79 6.44
CA VAL A 33 14.31 11.10 7.67
C VAL A 33 15.00 9.85 8.23
N SER A 34 14.31 8.69 8.23
CA SER A 34 14.91 7.42 8.67
C SER A 34 16.12 7.01 7.82
N ASP A 35 16.06 7.23 6.50
CA ASP A 35 17.18 6.92 5.59
C ASP A 35 18.34 7.91 5.79
N LEU A 36 18.05 9.20 5.95
CA LEU A 36 19.05 10.24 6.18
C LEU A 36 19.72 10.10 7.55
N LYS A 37 19.01 9.63 8.59
CA LYS A 37 19.63 9.31 9.88
C LYS A 37 20.70 8.22 9.76
N LYS A 38 20.56 7.26 8.83
CA LYS A 38 21.60 6.26 8.57
C LYS A 38 22.83 6.88 7.89
N LEU A 39 22.61 7.81 6.96
CA LEU A 39 23.70 8.60 6.39
C LEU A 39 24.41 9.44 7.47
N SER A 40 23.65 10.11 8.34
CA SER A 40 24.19 10.88 9.46
C SER A 40 25.03 10.01 10.39
N TYR A 41 24.53 8.82 10.73
CA TYR A 41 25.29 7.86 11.56
C TYR A 41 26.57 7.37 10.89
N TYR A 42 26.55 7.16 9.58
CA TYR A 42 27.73 6.78 8.80
C TYR A 42 28.78 7.88 8.77
N LEU A 43 28.34 9.11 8.51
CA LEU A 43 29.24 10.25 8.40
C LEU A 43 29.82 10.67 9.77
N GLN A 44 29.10 10.44 10.86
CA GLN A 44 29.48 10.91 12.21
C GLN A 44 29.88 12.37 12.21
N ASP A 45 31.20 12.66 12.42
CA ASP A 45 31.77 13.97 12.39
C ASP A 45 32.42 14.32 11.03
N THR A 46 32.30 13.45 10.03
CA THR A 46 32.84 13.66 8.68
C THR A 46 31.99 14.68 7.93
N GLU A 47 32.64 15.58 7.21
CA GLU A 47 31.97 16.59 6.40
C GLU A 47 31.25 15.97 5.20
N ILE A 48 30.08 16.54 4.84
CA ILE A 48 29.36 16.16 3.63
C ILE A 48 30.17 16.62 2.42
N SER A 49 30.83 15.68 1.76
CA SER A 49 31.69 15.92 0.58
C SER A 49 31.37 14.90 -0.52
N GLN A 50 31.81 15.18 -1.73
CA GLN A 50 31.67 14.24 -2.85
C GLN A 50 32.21 12.85 -2.46
N GLN A 51 33.42 12.81 -1.88
CA GLN A 51 34.08 11.55 -1.51
C GLN A 51 33.33 10.79 -0.41
N SER A 52 32.84 11.50 0.63
CA SER A 52 32.13 10.85 1.74
C SER A 52 30.78 10.24 1.29
N ILE A 53 30.10 10.89 0.36
CA ILE A 53 28.85 10.38 -0.23
C ILE A 53 29.10 9.20 -1.17
N GLU A 54 30.15 9.24 -1.98
CA GLU A 54 30.54 8.12 -2.85
C GLU A 54 30.91 6.88 -2.03
N ASN A 55 31.73 7.05 -0.98
CA ASN A 55 32.08 5.96 -0.07
C ASN A 55 30.82 5.35 0.58
N TYR A 56 29.89 6.19 1.05
CA TYR A 56 28.62 5.68 1.60
C TYR A 56 27.83 4.84 0.59
N PHE A 57 27.78 5.24 -0.67
CA PHE A 57 27.07 4.45 -1.70
C PHE A 57 27.81 3.15 -2.05
N ILE A 58 29.13 3.12 -1.99
CA ILE A 58 29.91 1.89 -2.16
C ILE A 58 29.52 0.91 -1.03
N ASP A 59 29.58 1.35 0.22
CA ASP A 59 29.24 0.52 1.37
C ASP A 59 27.78 0.05 1.34
N VAL A 60 26.83 0.94 1.01
CA VAL A 60 25.42 0.57 0.82
C VAL A 60 25.25 -0.47 -0.28
N SER A 61 26.10 -0.46 -1.33
CA SER A 61 26.06 -1.47 -2.39
C SER A 61 26.48 -2.86 -1.92
N GLU A 62 27.36 -2.94 -0.93
CA GLU A 62 27.87 -4.19 -0.33
C GLU A 62 26.93 -4.76 0.74
N PHE A 63 26.14 -3.89 1.41
CA PHE A 63 25.15 -4.38 2.38
C PHE A 63 24.11 -5.28 1.73
N ASN A 64 23.65 -6.28 2.49
CA ASN A 64 22.62 -7.24 2.06
C ASN A 64 21.20 -6.63 2.07
N TYR A 65 21.06 -5.42 1.50
CA TYR A 65 19.76 -4.78 1.29
C TYR A 65 19.16 -5.19 -0.06
N SER A 66 17.82 -5.21 -0.11
CA SER A 66 17.12 -5.41 -1.39
C SER A 66 17.47 -4.29 -2.39
N THR A 67 17.42 -4.60 -3.68
CA THR A 67 17.66 -3.60 -4.75
C THR A 67 16.71 -2.41 -4.64
N SER A 68 15.46 -2.63 -4.23
CA SER A 68 14.47 -1.55 -4.02
C SER A 68 14.85 -0.65 -2.84
N THR A 69 15.39 -1.21 -1.75
CA THR A 69 15.89 -0.46 -0.60
C THR A 69 17.09 0.40 -0.99
N LYS A 70 18.04 -0.16 -1.74
CA LYS A 70 19.22 0.58 -2.23
C LYS A 70 18.81 1.74 -3.14
N LYS A 71 17.86 1.52 -4.06
CA LYS A 71 17.30 2.58 -4.92
C LYS A 71 16.62 3.68 -4.11
N ARG A 72 15.88 3.33 -3.06
CA ARG A 72 15.22 4.31 -2.20
C ARG A 72 16.24 5.16 -1.45
N TYR A 73 17.28 4.56 -0.86
CA TYR A 73 18.37 5.30 -0.22
C TYR A 73 19.05 6.27 -1.17
N TYR A 74 19.40 5.80 -2.36
CA TYR A 74 19.97 6.63 -3.40
C TYR A 74 19.07 7.83 -3.74
N SER A 75 17.79 7.59 -3.99
CA SER A 75 16.82 8.65 -4.31
C SER A 75 16.64 9.64 -3.17
N THR A 76 16.56 9.16 -1.92
CA THR A 76 16.42 10.01 -0.73
C THR A 76 17.61 10.93 -0.57
N ILE A 77 18.83 10.38 -0.67
CA ILE A 77 20.07 11.15 -0.50
C ILE A 77 20.24 12.14 -1.64
N LYS A 78 20.01 11.73 -2.89
CA LYS A 78 20.05 12.64 -4.04
C LYS A 78 19.10 13.83 -3.86
N ASN A 79 17.87 13.60 -3.43
CA ASN A 79 16.90 14.67 -3.19
C ASN A 79 17.34 15.60 -2.04
N PHE A 80 17.94 15.06 -0.99
CA PHE A 80 18.48 15.84 0.12
C PHE A 80 19.67 16.72 -0.32
N LEU A 81 20.61 16.15 -1.09
CA LEU A 81 21.75 16.91 -1.61
C LEU A 81 21.31 18.01 -2.60
N ASN A 82 20.31 17.75 -3.42
CA ASN A 82 19.71 18.78 -4.28
C ASN A 82 19.08 19.91 -3.45
N TYR A 83 18.39 19.57 -2.35
CA TYR A 83 17.86 20.58 -1.43
C TYR A 83 18.97 21.42 -0.82
N LEU A 84 20.05 20.79 -0.34
CA LEU A 84 21.20 21.50 0.22
C LEU A 84 21.87 22.43 -0.80
N TYR A 85 21.87 22.06 -2.08
CA TYR A 85 22.41 22.90 -3.14
C TYR A 85 21.46 24.02 -3.56
N GLU A 86 20.20 23.70 -3.87
CA GLU A 86 19.25 24.62 -4.48
C GLU A 86 18.62 25.60 -3.49
N VAL A 87 18.41 25.17 -2.24
CA VAL A 87 17.69 25.94 -1.22
C VAL A 87 18.65 26.53 -0.18
N GLU A 88 19.58 25.73 0.30
CA GLU A 88 20.49 26.14 1.38
C GLU A 88 21.82 26.71 0.84
N ASN A 89 22.13 26.55 -0.45
CA ASN A 89 23.40 26.99 -1.09
C ASN A 89 24.68 26.47 -0.39
N LEU A 90 24.59 25.25 0.21
CA LEU A 90 25.65 24.74 1.08
C LEU A 90 26.67 23.85 0.35
N VAL A 91 26.19 22.91 -0.51
CA VAL A 91 27.07 21.91 -1.13
C VAL A 91 26.63 21.60 -2.56
N ASN A 92 27.60 21.56 -3.49
CA ASN A 92 27.35 21.10 -4.87
C ASN A 92 27.99 19.73 -5.06
N ILE A 93 27.21 18.67 -4.73
CA ILE A 93 27.64 17.29 -4.86
C ILE A 93 26.88 16.65 -6.01
N LYS A 94 27.60 16.23 -7.06
CA LYS A 94 27.00 15.53 -8.20
C LYS A 94 26.93 14.04 -7.88
N VAL A 95 25.72 13.56 -7.59
CA VAL A 95 25.48 12.11 -7.41
C VAL A 95 25.41 11.48 -8.79
N THR A 96 26.49 10.78 -9.21
CA THR A 96 26.48 9.98 -10.44
C THR A 96 25.47 8.83 -10.33
N GLU A 97 24.76 8.53 -11.43
CA GLU A 97 23.76 7.45 -11.43
C GLU A 97 24.41 6.10 -11.08
N PHE A 98 24.07 5.60 -9.90
CA PHE A 98 24.46 4.26 -9.51
C PHE A 98 23.58 3.27 -10.29
N GLN A 99 24.14 2.63 -11.33
CA GLN A 99 23.43 1.60 -12.11
C GLN A 99 23.24 0.33 -11.27
N LEU A 100 22.24 0.33 -10.40
CA LEU A 100 21.79 -0.88 -9.74
C LEU A 100 21.09 -1.74 -10.81
N LYS A 101 21.80 -2.72 -11.37
CA LYS A 101 21.20 -3.74 -12.25
C LYS A 101 20.07 -4.43 -11.47
N SER A 102 18.85 -4.00 -11.70
CA SER A 102 17.66 -4.66 -11.16
C SER A 102 17.24 -5.70 -12.18
N LYS A 103 17.37 -6.97 -11.84
CA LYS A 103 16.51 -7.98 -12.48
C LYS A 103 15.08 -7.60 -12.05
N ARG A 104 14.30 -7.00 -12.95
CA ARG A 104 12.87 -6.83 -12.75
C ARG A 104 12.28 -8.24 -12.67
N LYS A 105 11.99 -8.72 -11.46
CA LYS A 105 11.05 -9.82 -11.33
C LYS A 105 9.71 -9.29 -11.86
N LEU A 106 9.13 -9.98 -12.81
CA LEU A 106 7.75 -9.72 -13.21
C LEU A 106 6.89 -9.80 -11.94
N PRO A 107 5.93 -8.89 -11.77
CA PRO A 107 5.00 -8.99 -10.66
C PRO A 107 4.31 -10.35 -10.71
N GLU A 108 4.28 -11.05 -9.59
CA GLU A 108 3.56 -12.31 -9.48
C GLU A 108 2.05 -12.02 -9.53
N VAL A 109 1.37 -12.64 -10.48
CA VAL A 109 -0.09 -12.66 -10.61
C VAL A 109 -0.55 -14.04 -10.18
N LEU A 110 -1.45 -14.10 -9.21
CA LEU A 110 -2.10 -15.34 -8.83
C LEU A 110 -3.20 -15.67 -9.84
N SER A 111 -3.32 -16.92 -10.22
CA SER A 111 -4.47 -17.39 -10.99
C SER A 111 -5.76 -17.33 -10.14
N VAL A 112 -6.92 -17.31 -10.79
CA VAL A 112 -8.23 -17.37 -10.12
C VAL A 112 -8.30 -18.57 -9.17
N ASN A 113 -7.85 -19.74 -9.63
CA ASN A 113 -7.85 -20.98 -8.82
C ASN A 113 -6.97 -20.87 -7.56
N GLU A 114 -5.83 -20.16 -7.61
CA GLU A 114 -4.98 -19.96 -6.44
C GLU A 114 -5.64 -19.02 -5.43
N ILE A 115 -6.33 -18.00 -5.90
CA ILE A 115 -7.08 -17.09 -5.04
C ILE A 115 -8.25 -17.82 -4.38
N GLU A 116 -8.98 -18.62 -5.13
CA GLU A 116 -10.05 -19.46 -4.59
C GLU A 116 -9.53 -20.43 -3.52
N LYS A 117 -8.37 -21.06 -3.74
CA LYS A 117 -7.71 -21.88 -2.71
C LYS A 117 -7.42 -21.09 -1.45
N MET A 118 -7.00 -19.84 -1.54
CA MET A 118 -6.77 -18.99 -0.38
C MET A 118 -8.06 -18.63 0.34
N ILE A 119 -9.12 -18.28 -0.38
CA ILE A 119 -10.43 -17.94 0.19
C ILE A 119 -11.03 -19.18 0.87
N ASN A 120 -11.08 -20.32 0.16
CA ASN A 120 -11.69 -21.56 0.60
C ASN A 120 -10.87 -22.33 1.64
N PHE A 121 -9.63 -21.84 1.94
CA PHE A 121 -8.82 -22.39 3.02
C PHE A 121 -9.50 -22.24 4.39
N TYR A 122 -10.24 -21.16 4.59
CA TYR A 122 -11.00 -20.89 5.80
C TYR A 122 -12.48 -21.25 5.61
N LYS A 123 -13.12 -21.59 6.73
CA LYS A 123 -14.57 -21.79 6.81
C LYS A 123 -15.18 -20.77 7.77
N HIS A 124 -16.47 -20.57 7.65
CA HIS A 124 -17.23 -19.72 8.58
C HIS A 124 -17.57 -20.44 9.89
N ASP A 125 -16.60 -21.14 10.50
CA ASP A 125 -16.75 -21.96 11.70
C ASP A 125 -16.47 -21.19 12.99
N ASN A 126 -15.69 -20.12 12.92
CA ASN A 126 -15.40 -19.22 14.03
C ASN A 126 -15.06 -17.81 13.52
N TYR A 127 -15.05 -16.83 14.44
CA TYR A 127 -14.81 -15.44 14.11
C TYR A 127 -13.49 -15.22 13.35
N LEU A 128 -12.37 -15.82 13.79
CA LEU A 128 -11.07 -15.55 13.17
C LEU A 128 -10.96 -16.14 11.77
N ASN A 129 -11.51 -17.33 11.55
CA ASN A 129 -11.52 -17.96 10.24
C ASN A 129 -12.45 -17.22 9.29
N SER A 130 -13.67 -16.90 9.72
CA SER A 130 -14.62 -16.11 8.96
C SER A 130 -14.05 -14.74 8.59
N ARG A 131 -13.43 -14.03 9.53
CA ARG A 131 -12.73 -12.77 9.28
C ARG A 131 -11.61 -12.90 8.25
N ASN A 132 -10.76 -13.92 8.39
CA ASN A 132 -9.61 -14.09 7.49
C ASN A 132 -10.06 -14.42 6.06
N LEU A 133 -11.09 -15.26 5.90
CA LEU A 133 -11.74 -15.53 4.61
C LEU A 133 -12.22 -14.21 3.98
N THR A 134 -13.03 -13.46 4.72
CA THR A 134 -13.63 -12.21 4.23
C THR A 134 -12.58 -11.14 3.92
N ILE A 135 -11.47 -11.07 4.66
CA ILE A 135 -10.33 -10.18 4.35
C ILE A 135 -9.74 -10.49 2.98
N ILE A 136 -9.51 -11.77 2.67
CA ILE A 136 -8.91 -12.19 1.39
C ILE A 136 -9.88 -11.87 0.26
N ASP A 137 -11.14 -12.20 0.46
CA ASP A 137 -12.20 -11.98 -0.52
C ASP A 137 -12.40 -10.48 -0.80
N VAL A 138 -12.50 -9.62 0.22
CA VAL A 138 -12.58 -8.17 0.03
C VAL A 138 -11.35 -7.62 -0.69
N LEU A 139 -10.13 -8.04 -0.33
CA LEU A 139 -8.91 -7.56 -1.00
C LEU A 139 -8.90 -7.89 -2.48
N TYR A 140 -9.31 -9.08 -2.85
CA TYR A 140 -9.34 -9.52 -4.25
C TYR A 140 -10.53 -8.92 -5.00
N SER A 141 -11.74 -9.03 -4.49
CA SER A 141 -12.95 -8.57 -5.18
C SER A 141 -12.98 -7.05 -5.39
N THR A 142 -12.39 -6.27 -4.46
CA THR A 142 -12.39 -4.80 -4.57
C THR A 142 -11.07 -4.22 -5.03
N GLY A 143 -10.01 -5.01 -5.07
CA GLY A 143 -8.66 -4.53 -5.33
C GLY A 143 -8.20 -3.42 -4.39
N CYS A 144 -8.78 -3.30 -3.20
CA CYS A 144 -8.47 -2.22 -2.26
C CYS A 144 -7.03 -2.30 -1.73
N ARG A 145 -6.47 -1.15 -1.31
CA ARG A 145 -5.20 -1.13 -0.61
C ARG A 145 -5.38 -1.66 0.81
N VAL A 146 -4.33 -2.27 1.36
CA VAL A 146 -4.38 -2.78 2.75
C VAL A 146 -4.76 -1.70 3.78
N SER A 147 -4.36 -0.45 3.55
CA SER A 147 -4.76 0.67 4.42
C SER A 147 -6.24 1.03 4.27
N GLU A 148 -6.80 0.91 3.06
CA GLU A 148 -8.22 1.10 2.81
C GLU A 148 -9.03 -0.01 3.50
N LEU A 149 -8.61 -1.28 3.36
CA LEU A 149 -9.23 -2.41 4.04
C LEU A 149 -9.31 -2.22 5.57
N CYS A 150 -8.20 -1.81 6.19
CA CYS A 150 -8.15 -1.61 7.65
C CYS A 150 -9.08 -0.48 8.13
N ASN A 151 -9.40 0.46 7.27
CA ASN A 151 -10.24 1.63 7.58
C ASN A 151 -11.72 1.45 7.20
N ILE A 152 -12.12 0.29 6.69
CA ILE A 152 -13.54 0.03 6.37
C ILE A 152 -14.32 -0.02 7.69
N SER A 153 -15.37 0.79 7.78
CA SER A 153 -16.36 0.74 8.85
C SER A 153 -17.62 -0.02 8.41
N LEU A 154 -18.46 -0.42 9.37
CA LEU A 154 -19.74 -1.07 9.06
C LEU A 154 -20.66 -0.18 8.21
N SER A 155 -20.60 1.14 8.41
CA SER A 155 -21.37 2.12 7.64
C SER A 155 -20.84 2.34 6.21
N ASP A 156 -19.66 1.82 5.88
CA ASP A 156 -19.11 1.91 4.52
C ASP A 156 -19.58 0.75 3.61
N ILE A 157 -20.37 -0.19 4.15
CA ILE A 157 -20.88 -1.35 3.42
C ILE A 157 -22.37 -1.18 3.19
N ASP A 158 -22.76 -1.24 1.94
CA ASP A 158 -24.16 -1.29 1.52
C ASP A 158 -24.42 -2.64 0.85
N LEU A 159 -25.11 -3.52 1.57
CA LEU A 159 -25.44 -4.85 1.06
C LEU A 159 -26.70 -4.84 0.19
N ASP A 160 -27.57 -3.86 0.33
CA ASP A 160 -28.76 -3.73 -0.49
C ASP A 160 -28.36 -3.29 -1.91
N ASP A 161 -27.60 -2.22 -2.00
CA ASP A 161 -27.07 -1.69 -3.26
C ASP A 161 -25.77 -2.37 -3.71
N SER A 162 -25.28 -3.39 -2.98
CA SER A 162 -24.11 -4.21 -3.35
C SER A 162 -22.84 -3.41 -3.64
N TYR A 163 -22.40 -2.53 -2.71
CA TYR A 163 -21.14 -1.81 -2.84
C TYR A 163 -20.40 -1.64 -1.50
N ILE A 164 -19.12 -1.32 -1.59
CA ILE A 164 -18.28 -0.88 -0.47
C ILE A 164 -17.69 0.49 -0.78
N LYS A 165 -17.78 1.42 0.17
CA LYS A 165 -17.12 2.71 0.12
C LYS A 165 -15.71 2.60 0.68
N LEU A 166 -14.70 2.95 -0.11
CA LEU A 166 -13.29 2.90 0.25
C LEU A 166 -12.73 4.30 0.41
N LYS A 167 -12.03 4.55 1.54
CA LYS A 167 -11.40 5.83 1.86
C LYS A 167 -9.90 5.76 1.57
N GLY A 168 -9.45 6.51 0.56
CA GLY A 168 -8.07 6.57 0.12
C GLY A 168 -7.24 7.69 0.76
N LYS A 169 -6.03 7.93 0.24
CA LYS A 169 -5.15 9.00 0.70
C LYS A 169 -5.76 10.38 0.40
N GLY A 170 -5.72 11.29 1.40
CA GLY A 170 -6.23 12.66 1.24
C GLY A 170 -7.75 12.76 1.26
N SER A 171 -8.41 11.89 2.01
CA SER A 171 -9.88 11.85 2.15
C SER A 171 -10.65 11.65 0.83
N LYS A 172 -9.97 11.14 -0.21
CA LYS A 172 -10.64 10.74 -1.44
C LYS A 172 -11.39 9.44 -1.20
N GLU A 173 -12.67 9.44 -1.49
CA GLU A 173 -13.53 8.27 -1.39
C GLU A 173 -13.81 7.70 -2.78
N ARG A 174 -14.00 6.39 -2.88
CA ARG A 174 -14.55 5.72 -4.05
C ARG A 174 -15.50 4.60 -3.65
N ILE A 175 -16.44 4.34 -4.51
CA ILE A 175 -17.40 3.24 -4.38
C ILE A 175 -16.92 2.10 -5.27
N VAL A 176 -16.94 0.88 -4.75
CA VAL A 176 -16.57 -0.32 -5.49
C VAL A 176 -17.73 -1.31 -5.43
N PRO A 177 -18.27 -1.78 -6.55
CA PRO A 177 -19.29 -2.81 -6.56
C PRO A 177 -18.77 -4.13 -5.98
N ILE A 178 -19.66 -4.95 -5.42
CA ILE A 178 -19.34 -6.27 -4.90
C ILE A 178 -20.25 -7.32 -5.53
N GLY A 179 -19.64 -8.43 -5.93
CA GLY A 179 -20.37 -9.55 -6.50
C GLY A 179 -21.10 -10.39 -5.45
N THR A 180 -21.90 -11.32 -5.95
CA THR A 180 -22.80 -12.15 -5.14
C THR A 180 -22.06 -12.98 -4.09
N GLU A 181 -20.89 -13.52 -4.43
CA GLU A 181 -20.14 -14.36 -3.50
C GLU A 181 -19.56 -13.57 -2.34
N LEU A 182 -18.94 -12.38 -2.61
CA LEU A 182 -18.46 -11.52 -1.55
C LEU A 182 -19.59 -11.01 -0.66
N LYS A 183 -20.76 -10.68 -1.25
CA LYS A 183 -21.95 -10.28 -0.49
C LYS A 183 -22.39 -11.37 0.48
N GLN A 184 -22.42 -12.63 0.04
CA GLN A 184 -22.76 -13.77 0.90
C GLN A 184 -21.74 -13.96 2.03
N ASN A 185 -20.44 -13.90 1.73
CA ASN A 185 -19.37 -14.02 2.71
C ASN A 185 -19.42 -12.88 3.76
N LEU A 186 -19.75 -11.66 3.32
CA LEU A 186 -19.95 -10.52 4.22
C LEU A 186 -21.16 -10.72 5.14
N LEU A 187 -22.29 -11.18 4.61
CA LEU A 187 -23.49 -11.46 5.40
C LEU A 187 -23.22 -12.49 6.51
N ILE A 188 -22.53 -13.59 6.19
CA ILE A 188 -22.18 -14.61 7.17
C ILE A 188 -21.19 -14.05 8.20
N TYR A 189 -20.16 -13.35 7.71
CA TYR A 189 -19.15 -12.75 8.59
C TYR A 189 -19.76 -11.76 9.57
N LEU A 190 -20.64 -10.86 9.12
CA LEU A 190 -21.28 -9.86 9.97
C LEU A 190 -22.11 -10.50 11.09
N LYS A 191 -22.85 -11.57 10.81
CA LYS A 191 -23.57 -12.33 11.84
C LYS A 191 -22.61 -12.92 12.88
N ILE A 192 -21.50 -13.53 12.44
CA ILE A 192 -20.51 -14.12 13.36
C ILE A 192 -19.80 -13.01 14.14
N ARG A 193 -19.49 -11.87 13.49
CA ARG A 193 -18.89 -10.72 14.12
C ARG A 193 -19.76 -10.16 15.25
N GLU A 194 -21.05 -10.02 15.03
CA GLU A 194 -22.00 -9.53 16.02
C GLU A 194 -22.00 -10.42 17.28
N THR A 195 -21.97 -11.73 17.14
CA THR A 195 -21.88 -12.64 18.28
C THR A 195 -20.56 -12.54 19.04
N PHE A 196 -19.46 -12.26 18.34
CA PHE A 196 -18.14 -12.12 18.94
C PHE A 196 -17.94 -10.78 19.67
N ILE A 197 -18.57 -9.71 19.17
CA ILE A 197 -18.40 -8.35 19.68
C ILE A 197 -19.70 -7.86 20.29
N LYS A 198 -19.75 -7.86 21.62
CA LYS A 198 -20.91 -7.34 22.37
C LYS A 198 -20.96 -5.82 22.46
N SER A 199 -19.95 -5.11 21.94
CA SER A 199 -19.87 -3.64 21.94
C SER A 199 -19.91 -3.09 20.52
N LYS A 200 -20.43 -1.85 20.34
CA LYS A 200 -20.53 -1.15 19.06
C LYS A 200 -19.15 -0.69 18.55
N GLY A 201 -18.30 -1.61 18.09
CA GLY A 201 -17.11 -1.24 17.33
C GLY A 201 -17.49 -0.96 15.87
N GLU A 202 -17.12 0.19 15.34
CA GLU A 202 -17.48 0.60 13.97
C GLU A 202 -16.62 -0.08 12.90
N ALA A 203 -15.35 -0.41 13.21
CA ALA A 203 -14.46 -1.02 12.25
C ALA A 203 -14.97 -2.40 11.79
N LEU A 204 -14.92 -2.66 10.48
CA LEU A 204 -15.35 -3.94 9.91
C LEU A 204 -14.54 -5.10 10.47
N PHE A 205 -13.21 -4.99 10.44
CA PHE A 205 -12.30 -6.06 10.84
C PHE A 205 -11.61 -5.75 12.17
N LEU A 206 -11.73 -6.68 13.12
CA LEU A 206 -11.10 -6.57 14.43
C LEU A 206 -10.14 -7.73 14.69
N SER A 207 -9.15 -7.47 15.54
CA SER A 207 -8.21 -8.48 16.03
C SER A 207 -8.89 -9.45 17.00
N LYS A 208 -8.16 -10.50 17.42
CA LYS A 208 -8.61 -11.39 18.50
C LYS A 208 -8.87 -10.62 19.82
N SER A 209 -8.11 -9.55 20.04
CA SER A 209 -8.25 -8.67 21.22
C SER A 209 -9.34 -7.59 21.05
N LYS A 210 -10.15 -7.67 19.99
CA LYS A 210 -11.23 -6.73 19.66
C LYS A 210 -10.80 -5.29 19.33
N ASN A 211 -9.50 -5.08 19.09
CA ASN A 211 -8.98 -3.82 18.57
C ASN A 211 -9.05 -3.81 17.04
N GLU A 212 -9.02 -2.64 16.43
CA GLU A 212 -8.92 -2.47 14.99
C GLU A 212 -7.73 -3.26 14.42
N LEU A 213 -7.93 -3.81 13.23
CA LEU A 213 -6.91 -4.62 12.58
C LEU A 213 -5.90 -3.72 11.87
N ASP A 214 -4.62 -3.84 12.22
CA ASP A 214 -3.56 -3.09 11.57
C ASP A 214 -3.07 -3.75 10.26
N ARG A 215 -2.35 -2.97 9.46
CA ARG A 215 -1.78 -3.43 8.19
C ARG A 215 -0.86 -4.63 8.35
N THR A 216 -0.06 -4.66 9.40
CA THR A 216 0.90 -5.73 9.69
C THR A 216 0.19 -7.06 9.96
N ALA A 217 -0.94 -7.00 10.68
CA ALA A 217 -1.78 -8.17 10.91
C ALA A 217 -2.37 -8.72 9.61
N VAL A 218 -2.87 -7.84 8.71
CA VAL A 218 -3.36 -8.26 7.39
C VAL A 218 -2.25 -8.91 6.56
N PHE A 219 -1.06 -8.33 6.51
CA PHE A 219 0.09 -8.94 5.83
C PHE A 219 0.40 -10.35 6.38
N ARG A 220 0.37 -10.52 7.71
CA ARG A 220 0.58 -11.84 8.34
C ARG A 220 -0.51 -12.84 7.98
N ILE A 221 -1.78 -12.40 7.95
CA ILE A 221 -2.91 -13.25 7.54
C ILE A 221 -2.68 -13.75 6.11
N ILE A 222 -2.44 -12.85 5.15
CA ILE A 222 -2.25 -13.21 3.74
C ILE A 222 -1.07 -14.17 3.59
N LYS A 223 0.09 -13.83 4.15
CA LYS A 223 1.30 -14.67 4.08
C LYS A 223 1.09 -16.07 4.66
N ASN A 224 0.48 -16.14 5.85
CA ASN A 224 0.21 -17.42 6.50
C ASN A 224 -0.81 -18.27 5.73
N THR A 225 -1.81 -17.61 5.12
CA THR A 225 -2.81 -18.31 4.30
C THR A 225 -2.16 -18.88 3.03
N ALA A 226 -1.35 -18.09 2.33
CA ALA A 226 -0.63 -18.54 1.14
C ALA A 226 0.23 -19.78 1.45
N LEU A 227 1.04 -19.73 2.52
CA LEU A 227 1.85 -20.87 2.94
C LEU A 227 1.02 -22.12 3.25
N LYS A 228 -0.09 -21.96 3.96
CA LYS A 228 -0.98 -23.07 4.33
C LYS A 228 -1.76 -23.61 3.11
N ALA A 229 -2.03 -22.78 2.13
CA ALA A 229 -2.63 -23.19 0.84
C ALA A 229 -1.58 -23.78 -0.12
N SER A 230 -0.34 -23.99 0.31
CA SER A 230 0.79 -24.49 -0.49
C SER A 230 1.11 -23.60 -1.69
N LEU A 231 0.98 -22.29 -1.50
CA LEU A 231 1.37 -21.26 -2.46
C LEU A 231 2.70 -20.60 -2.04
N ASP A 232 3.26 -19.75 -2.92
CA ASP A 232 4.53 -19.06 -2.67
C ASP A 232 4.43 -18.13 -1.43
N ASN A 233 5.54 -18.01 -0.72
CA ASN A 233 5.66 -17.16 0.47
C ASN A 233 5.84 -15.67 0.15
N THR A 234 5.99 -15.31 -1.13
CA THR A 234 6.09 -13.93 -1.62
C THR A 234 4.74 -13.22 -1.73
N ILE A 235 3.64 -13.97 -1.62
CA ILE A 235 2.28 -13.45 -1.74
C ILE A 235 1.99 -12.46 -0.59
N HIS A 236 1.47 -11.28 -0.97
CA HIS A 236 1.13 -10.20 -0.06
C HIS A 236 -0.11 -9.41 -0.58
N PRO A 237 -0.69 -8.47 0.17
CA PRO A 237 -1.92 -7.77 -0.26
C PRO A 237 -1.82 -7.07 -1.62
N HIS A 238 -0.64 -6.56 -1.99
CA HIS A 238 -0.45 -5.96 -3.32
C HIS A 238 -0.48 -7.00 -4.45
N THR A 239 -0.09 -8.25 -4.18
CA THR A 239 -0.22 -9.35 -5.14
C THR A 239 -1.69 -9.59 -5.49
N LEU A 240 -2.58 -9.65 -4.47
CA LEU A 240 -4.03 -9.80 -4.69
C LEU A 240 -4.59 -8.64 -5.52
N ARG A 241 -4.28 -7.40 -5.16
CA ARG A 241 -4.72 -6.23 -5.92
C ARG A 241 -4.18 -6.22 -7.36
N HIS A 242 -2.95 -6.68 -7.58
CA HIS A 242 -2.38 -6.79 -8.92
C HIS A 242 -3.09 -7.88 -9.73
N SER A 243 -3.41 -9.00 -9.09
CA SER A 243 -4.21 -10.07 -9.71
C SER A 243 -5.61 -9.58 -10.08
N THR A 244 -6.29 -8.81 -9.22
CA THR A 244 -7.56 -8.15 -9.56
C THR A 244 -7.44 -7.34 -10.84
N ALA A 245 -6.43 -6.44 -10.90
CA ALA A 245 -6.22 -5.61 -12.08
C ALA A 245 -6.00 -6.42 -13.36
N THR A 246 -5.17 -7.46 -13.27
CA THR A 246 -4.84 -8.34 -14.40
C THR A 246 -6.06 -9.12 -14.86
N HIS A 247 -6.80 -9.72 -13.94
CA HIS A 247 -7.98 -10.52 -14.29
C HIS A 247 -9.11 -9.67 -14.91
N MET A 248 -9.32 -8.44 -14.42
CA MET A 248 -10.27 -7.52 -15.06
C MET A 248 -9.84 -7.16 -16.49
N LEU A 249 -8.54 -6.91 -16.73
CA LEU A 249 -8.04 -6.68 -18.09
C LEU A 249 -8.18 -7.91 -18.99
N GLU A 250 -7.89 -9.10 -18.47
CA GLU A 250 -8.08 -10.37 -19.18
C GLU A 250 -9.55 -10.67 -19.44
N GLY A 251 -10.46 -10.24 -18.55
CA GLY A 251 -11.91 -10.28 -18.72
C GLY A 251 -12.45 -9.26 -19.71
N GLY A 252 -11.60 -8.40 -20.31
CA GLY A 252 -11.99 -7.44 -21.35
C GLY A 252 -12.23 -6.01 -20.87
N CYS A 253 -12.06 -5.73 -19.58
CA CYS A 253 -12.16 -4.36 -19.06
C CYS A 253 -11.05 -3.48 -19.61
N ASP A 254 -11.35 -2.26 -20.00
CA ASP A 254 -10.32 -1.33 -20.46
C ASP A 254 -9.44 -0.81 -19.31
N LEU A 255 -8.21 -0.42 -19.65
CA LEU A 255 -7.21 0.01 -18.66
C LEU A 255 -7.66 1.22 -17.83
N ARG A 256 -8.41 2.15 -18.41
CA ARG A 256 -8.87 3.35 -17.73
C ARG A 256 -9.91 3.00 -16.67
N THR A 257 -10.87 2.15 -17.00
CA THR A 257 -11.87 1.63 -16.07
C THR A 257 -11.23 0.87 -14.91
N VAL A 258 -10.23 0.01 -15.18
CA VAL A 258 -9.45 -0.65 -14.13
C VAL A 258 -8.72 0.34 -13.24
N GLN A 259 -8.16 1.41 -13.79
CA GLN A 259 -7.51 2.47 -13.00
C GLN A 259 -8.50 3.23 -12.11
N GLU A 260 -9.69 3.50 -12.59
CA GLU A 260 -10.79 4.13 -11.83
C GLU A 260 -11.28 3.21 -10.71
N PHE A 261 -11.54 1.94 -11.01
CA PHE A 261 -11.91 0.91 -10.04
C PHE A 261 -10.90 0.81 -8.89
N LEU A 262 -9.62 0.80 -9.23
CA LEU A 262 -8.54 0.72 -8.25
C LEU A 262 -8.24 2.05 -7.54
N GLY A 263 -8.69 3.17 -8.02
CA GLY A 263 -8.42 4.50 -7.45
C GLY A 263 -6.96 4.91 -7.61
N HIS A 264 -6.43 4.92 -8.85
CA HIS A 264 -5.11 5.43 -9.17
C HIS A 264 -5.11 6.95 -9.20
N SER A 265 -4.23 7.60 -8.43
CA SER A 265 -4.18 9.05 -8.23
C SER A 265 -3.65 9.86 -9.42
N SER A 266 -3.19 9.22 -10.48
CA SER A 266 -2.57 9.89 -11.65
C SER A 266 -3.58 10.40 -12.68
N VAL A 267 -4.86 10.06 -12.55
CA VAL A 267 -5.93 10.67 -13.35
C VAL A 267 -6.53 11.78 -12.50
N SER A 268 -6.05 13.01 -12.75
CA SER A 268 -6.53 14.20 -12.07
C SER A 268 -7.96 14.51 -12.52
N THR A 269 -8.93 14.10 -11.74
CA THR A 269 -10.17 14.85 -11.55
C THR A 269 -10.84 14.32 -10.30
N THR A 270 -11.21 15.20 -9.40
CA THR A 270 -12.21 14.95 -8.37
C THR A 270 -13.53 14.72 -9.09
N GLN A 271 -13.71 13.54 -9.68
CA GLN A 271 -15.01 13.15 -10.20
C GLN A 271 -15.89 12.90 -8.99
N ILE A 272 -16.86 13.76 -8.81
CA ILE A 272 -18.03 13.51 -7.97
C ILE A 272 -18.62 12.21 -8.52
N TYR A 273 -18.58 11.13 -7.72
CA TYR A 273 -19.18 9.85 -8.10
C TYR A 273 -20.68 10.07 -8.28
N THR A 274 -21.08 10.28 -9.53
CA THR A 274 -22.49 10.38 -9.91
C THR A 274 -23.09 8.99 -10.02
N LYS A 275 -24.42 8.90 -10.03
CA LYS A 275 -25.14 7.63 -10.27
C LYS A 275 -24.67 6.93 -11.56
N VAL A 276 -24.42 7.70 -12.60
CA VAL A 276 -23.91 7.19 -13.91
C VAL A 276 -22.53 6.54 -13.78
N THR A 277 -21.65 7.07 -12.91
CA THR A 277 -20.32 6.48 -12.70
C THR A 277 -20.42 5.15 -11.90
N LYS A 278 -21.40 5.04 -10.99
CA LYS A 278 -21.64 3.80 -10.23
C LYS A 278 -22.14 2.70 -11.17
N GLU A 279 -23.16 2.97 -11.97
CA GLU A 279 -23.73 2.01 -12.92
C GLU A 279 -22.68 1.52 -13.94
N PHE A 280 -21.85 2.41 -14.47
CA PHE A 280 -20.76 2.05 -15.37
C PHE A 280 -19.71 1.13 -14.73
N LEU A 281 -19.29 1.42 -13.49
CA LEU A 281 -18.32 0.57 -12.79
C LEU A 281 -18.93 -0.79 -12.40
N GLU A 282 -20.22 -0.83 -12.10
CA GLU A 282 -20.95 -2.07 -11.83
C GLU A 282 -21.03 -2.95 -13.07
N GLU A 283 -21.41 -2.39 -14.22
CA GLU A 283 -21.46 -3.10 -15.51
C GLU A 283 -20.06 -3.65 -15.87
N ALA A 284 -19.03 -2.83 -15.82
CA ALA A 284 -17.66 -3.26 -16.10
C ALA A 284 -17.18 -4.35 -15.14
N PHE A 285 -17.55 -4.28 -13.85
CA PHE A 285 -17.23 -5.30 -12.87
C PHE A 285 -17.95 -6.62 -13.19
N LEU A 286 -19.26 -6.57 -13.47
CA LEU A 286 -20.06 -7.75 -13.78
C LEU A 286 -19.57 -8.48 -15.04
N GLU A 287 -19.10 -7.75 -16.04
CA GLU A 287 -18.62 -8.31 -17.30
C GLU A 287 -17.19 -8.88 -17.21
N SER A 288 -16.34 -8.34 -16.33
CA SER A 288 -14.91 -8.63 -16.40
C SER A 288 -14.28 -9.21 -15.14
N HIS A 289 -14.92 -9.10 -13.97
CA HIS A 289 -14.33 -9.59 -12.73
C HIS A 289 -14.72 -11.04 -12.43
N PRO A 290 -13.76 -11.96 -12.12
CA PRO A 290 -14.09 -13.37 -11.86
C PRO A 290 -15.01 -13.64 -10.66
N ARG A 291 -15.23 -12.63 -9.81
CA ARG A 291 -16.13 -12.71 -8.63
C ARG A 291 -17.32 -11.75 -8.73
N SER A 292 -17.74 -11.46 -9.93
CA SER A 292 -18.95 -10.67 -10.20
C SER A 292 -20.23 -11.39 -9.79
#